data_d313a7d13efbd6d21caae72820c98e43
#
_entry.id   d313a7d13efbd6d21caae72820c98e43
#
_cell.length_a   1.000
_cell.length_b   1.000
_cell.length_c   1.000
_cell.angle_alpha   90.00
_cell.angle_beta   90.00
_cell.angle_gamma   90.00
#
_symmetry.space_group_name_H-M   'P 1'
#
loop_
_entity.id
_entity.type
_entity.pdbx_description
1 polymer ?
#
loop_
_entity_poly.entity_id
_entity_poly.type
_entity_poly.pdbx_seq_one_letter_code
_entity_poly.pdbx_strand_id
1 'polypeptide(L)'
;MKFTISSVLSATSAAVLLALSAVQAATLPTVDPVAAGPSPATMTAIAAHLEKREVTGLNNYNCKLTVAHPRPLILVHATLLTLDSWKDFAPVLIKQGYCVFALTYGKYKQDTFGGLAPIEDSSQEFGNFVDNVLVKLNATQVDIVGHSQGGILARYWIKYQNGAGKVKRHVGISPINHGTTLSSIVTIAKALKLFDPSKPLLDAIAPSFMQMVDTSDFIKKLNAGGDTAEGVIHSNIATRFDEVVTPFETCFQDHPGVTNVLLQNYCLLSLNEHLTMVNSNVVLQFVLNQLDPSKAKTATCFSQLF
;
A
#
# COMPACT_ATOMS: atom_id res chain seq x y z
N MET A 1 -66.15 15.55 -45.08
CA MET A 1 -66.52 14.26 -44.51
C MET A 1 -65.93 14.24 -43.06
N LYS A 2 -66.76 14.37 -42.07
CA LYS A 2 -66.41 14.32 -40.63
C LYS A 2 -66.52 12.85 -40.19
N PHE A 3 -65.46 12.31 -39.61
CA PHE A 3 -65.55 11.08 -38.86
C PHE A 3 -65.17 11.35 -37.39
N THR A 4 -66.14 11.23 -36.55
CA THR A 4 -66.08 11.14 -35.10
C THR A 4 -65.59 9.77 -34.72
N ILE A 5 -64.60 9.69 -33.83
CA ILE A 5 -64.21 8.44 -33.16
C ILE A 5 -64.55 8.59 -31.68
N SER A 6 -65.47 7.76 -31.28
CA SER A 6 -66.06 7.65 -29.95
C SER A 6 -65.15 6.83 -29.04
N SER A 7 -65.10 7.26 -27.81
CA SER A 7 -64.52 6.66 -26.59
C SER A 7 -64.69 5.15 -26.42
N VAL A 8 -63.55 4.48 -26.11
CA VAL A 8 -63.53 3.29 -25.26
C VAL A 8 -62.42 3.48 -24.23
N LEU A 9 -62.75 3.96 -23.08
CA LEU A 9 -61.92 3.86 -21.87
C LEU A 9 -62.10 2.48 -21.32
N SER A 10 -61.12 1.60 -21.39
CA SER A 10 -61.10 0.34 -20.71
C SER A 10 -60.49 0.46 -19.31
N ALA A 11 -61.16 -0.17 -18.35
CA ALA A 11 -60.97 -0.10 -16.92
C ALA A 11 -59.72 -0.90 -16.41
N THR A 12 -58.55 -0.68 -17.02
CA THR A 12 -57.32 -1.40 -16.58
C THR A 12 -56.22 -0.47 -16.04
N SER A 13 -56.47 0.82 -15.92
CA SER A 13 -55.44 1.78 -15.44
C SER A 13 -55.47 2.07 -13.96
N ALA A 14 -56.44 1.53 -13.20
CA ALA A 14 -56.55 1.78 -11.76
C ALA A 14 -55.81 0.77 -10.87
N ALA A 15 -55.39 -0.37 -11.40
CA ALA A 15 -54.70 -1.40 -10.60
C ALA A 15 -53.16 -1.27 -10.59
N VAL A 16 -52.59 -0.44 -11.46
CA VAL A 16 -51.10 -0.26 -11.53
C VAL A 16 -50.62 0.91 -10.67
N LEU A 17 -51.51 1.82 -10.27
CA LEU A 17 -51.14 2.98 -9.44
C LEU A 17 -51.19 2.70 -7.92
N LEU A 18 -51.70 1.56 -7.48
CA LEU A 18 -51.75 1.18 -6.06
C LEU A 18 -50.62 0.24 -5.60
N ALA A 19 -49.76 -0.21 -6.52
CA ALA A 19 -48.61 -1.07 -6.20
C ALA A 19 -47.28 -0.30 -5.99
N LEU A 20 -47.28 1.03 -6.17
CA LEU A 20 -46.08 1.86 -6.07
C LEU A 20 -45.97 2.64 -4.75
N SER A 21 -46.90 2.47 -3.79
CA SER A 21 -46.90 3.18 -2.52
C SER A 21 -46.49 2.35 -1.30
N ALA A 22 -45.91 1.18 -1.47
CA ALA A 22 -45.42 0.33 -0.39
C ALA A 22 -43.95 -0.09 -0.55
N VAL A 23 -43.11 0.71 -1.22
CA VAL A 23 -41.66 0.68 -0.94
C VAL A 23 -41.48 1.50 0.32
N GLN A 24 -41.67 0.86 1.48
CA GLN A 24 -41.15 1.36 2.73
C GLN A 24 -39.66 1.64 2.49
N ALA A 25 -39.28 2.92 2.65
CA ALA A 25 -37.88 3.29 2.75
C ALA A 25 -37.28 2.43 3.87
N ALA A 26 -36.60 1.36 3.51
CA ALA A 26 -35.67 0.70 4.39
C ALA A 26 -34.67 1.78 4.74
N THR A 27 -34.77 2.35 5.94
CA THR A 27 -33.75 3.17 6.51
C THR A 27 -32.48 2.30 6.48
N LEU A 28 -31.56 2.64 5.57
CA LEU A 28 -30.20 2.14 5.66
C LEU A 28 -29.77 2.36 7.10
N PRO A 29 -29.21 1.35 7.78
CA PRO A 29 -28.67 1.56 9.10
C PRO A 29 -27.70 2.74 9.00
N THR A 30 -27.97 3.80 9.74
CA THR A 30 -27.00 4.87 9.95
C THR A 30 -25.82 4.22 10.62
N VAL A 31 -24.81 3.90 9.84
CA VAL A 31 -23.50 3.52 10.38
C VAL A 31 -23.00 4.81 11.01
N ASP A 32 -23.02 4.87 12.33
CA ASP A 32 -22.38 5.95 13.06
C ASP A 32 -20.92 6.01 12.60
N PRO A 33 -20.43 7.15 12.10
CA PRO A 33 -19.07 7.27 11.62
C PRO A 33 -18.03 7.40 12.76
N VAL A 34 -18.34 6.90 13.93
CA VAL A 34 -17.32 6.69 14.96
C VAL A 34 -16.59 5.41 14.58
N ALA A 35 -15.58 5.58 13.75
CA ALA A 35 -14.69 4.49 13.38
C ALA A 35 -14.27 3.73 14.65
N ALA A 36 -14.68 2.48 14.74
CA ALA A 36 -14.09 1.56 15.67
C ALA A 36 -12.57 1.61 15.47
N GLY A 37 -11.79 1.68 16.56
CA GLY A 37 -10.32 1.60 16.47
C GLY A 37 -9.88 0.35 15.71
N PRO A 38 -8.59 0.25 15.33
CA PRO A 38 -8.09 -0.93 14.64
C PRO A 38 -8.53 -2.18 15.37
N SER A 39 -8.90 -3.19 14.59
CA SER A 39 -9.38 -4.45 15.14
C SER A 39 -8.34 -5.06 16.10
N PRO A 40 -8.74 -5.92 17.04
CA PRO A 40 -7.78 -6.67 17.84
C PRO A 40 -6.77 -7.44 16.97
N ALA A 41 -7.18 -7.87 15.78
CA ALA A 41 -6.31 -8.52 14.81
C ALA A 41 -5.23 -7.56 14.29
N THR A 42 -5.59 -6.32 13.96
CA THR A 42 -4.63 -5.28 13.53
C THR A 42 -3.63 -4.96 14.62
N MET A 43 -4.09 -4.82 15.87
CA MET A 43 -3.19 -4.57 17.00
C MET A 43 -2.23 -5.74 17.25
N THR A 44 -2.71 -6.97 17.10
CA THR A 44 -1.87 -8.17 17.19
C THR A 44 -0.86 -8.21 16.03
N ALA A 45 -1.28 -7.87 14.81
CA ALA A 45 -0.40 -7.80 13.65
C ALA A 45 0.70 -6.74 13.84
N ILE A 46 0.37 -5.54 14.33
CA ILE A 46 1.36 -4.51 14.66
C ILE A 46 2.37 -5.05 15.68
N ALA A 47 1.90 -5.63 16.78
CA ALA A 47 2.79 -6.19 17.81
C ALA A 47 3.71 -7.26 17.24
N ALA A 48 3.21 -8.14 16.38
CA ALA A 48 3.99 -9.17 15.72
C ALA A 48 5.06 -8.58 14.77
N HIS A 49 4.76 -7.47 14.07
CA HIS A 49 5.76 -6.78 13.22
C HIS A 49 6.84 -6.03 14.01
N LEU A 50 6.58 -5.70 15.27
CA LEU A 50 7.54 -5.03 16.14
C LEU A 50 8.49 -6.00 16.84
N GLU A 51 8.24 -7.30 16.75
CA GLU A 51 9.13 -8.31 17.31
C GLU A 51 10.45 -8.35 16.54
N LYS A 52 11.53 -7.94 17.21
CA LYS A 52 12.85 -7.92 16.61
C LYS A 52 13.32 -9.34 16.31
N ARG A 53 13.63 -9.60 15.04
CA ARG A 53 14.18 -10.88 14.61
C ARG A 53 15.33 -10.61 13.64
N GLU A 54 16.50 -11.11 13.99
CA GLU A 54 17.63 -11.03 13.07
C GLU A 54 17.40 -11.95 11.86
N VAL A 55 17.48 -11.36 10.66
CA VAL A 55 17.36 -12.08 9.39
C VAL A 55 18.75 -12.27 8.82
N THR A 56 19.25 -13.51 8.86
CA THR A 56 20.56 -13.86 8.32
C THR A 56 20.63 -13.51 6.80
N GLY A 57 21.64 -12.76 6.42
CA GLY A 57 21.87 -12.33 5.04
C GLY A 57 21.17 -11.03 4.62
N LEU A 58 20.29 -10.45 5.45
CA LEU A 58 19.78 -9.11 5.24
C LEU A 58 20.91 -8.08 5.44
N ASN A 59 20.96 -7.07 4.55
CA ASN A 59 22.00 -6.02 4.57
C ASN A 59 23.44 -6.57 4.43
N ASN A 60 23.59 -7.69 3.75
CA ASN A 60 24.92 -8.27 3.50
C ASN A 60 25.60 -7.59 2.30
N TYR A 61 26.48 -6.63 2.55
CA TYR A 61 27.25 -5.93 1.50
C TYR A 61 28.30 -6.81 0.80
N ASN A 62 28.56 -8.03 1.27
CA ASN A 62 29.39 -9.02 0.58
C ASN A 62 28.58 -9.92 -0.35
N CYS A 63 27.27 -9.74 -0.43
CA CYS A 63 26.39 -10.46 -1.34
C CYS A 63 26.84 -10.23 -2.80
N LYS A 64 26.77 -11.27 -3.62
CA LYS A 64 27.19 -11.22 -5.02
C LYS A 64 25.96 -11.17 -5.93
N LEU A 65 25.83 -10.12 -6.69
CA LEU A 65 24.84 -10.03 -7.76
C LEU A 65 25.14 -11.11 -8.82
N THR A 66 24.08 -11.67 -9.41
CA THR A 66 24.18 -12.73 -10.41
C THR A 66 23.47 -12.29 -11.70
N VAL A 67 23.68 -13.03 -12.78
CA VAL A 67 22.95 -12.80 -14.03
C VAL A 67 21.44 -12.94 -13.84
N ALA A 68 21.01 -13.85 -12.97
CA ALA A 68 19.60 -14.04 -12.65
C ALA A 68 19.03 -12.89 -11.77
N HIS A 69 19.85 -12.34 -10.89
CA HIS A 69 19.47 -11.23 -9.98
C HIS A 69 20.55 -10.14 -10.06
N PRO A 70 20.54 -9.33 -11.14
CA PRO A 70 21.59 -8.36 -11.42
C PRO A 70 21.50 -7.07 -10.61
N ARG A 71 20.46 -6.91 -9.80
CA ARG A 71 20.18 -5.71 -9.01
C ARG A 71 19.96 -6.06 -7.54
N PRO A 72 20.45 -5.22 -6.60
CA PRO A 72 20.05 -5.30 -5.21
C PRO A 72 18.54 -5.06 -5.07
N LEU A 73 17.92 -5.74 -4.12
CA LEU A 73 16.52 -5.58 -3.77
C LEU A 73 16.40 -4.78 -2.46
N ILE A 74 15.69 -3.67 -2.49
CA ILE A 74 15.47 -2.81 -1.34
C ILE A 74 14.05 -2.99 -0.81
N LEU A 75 13.91 -3.30 0.47
CA LEU A 75 12.62 -3.45 1.15
C LEU A 75 12.36 -2.20 2.02
N VAL A 76 11.19 -1.58 1.85
CA VAL A 76 10.82 -0.30 2.48
C VAL A 76 9.57 -0.49 3.32
N HIS A 77 9.70 -0.40 4.64
CA HIS A 77 8.63 -0.71 5.59
C HIS A 77 7.50 0.34 5.61
N ALA A 78 6.39 0.01 6.26
CA ALA A 78 5.24 0.89 6.46
C ALA A 78 5.46 1.88 7.63
N THR A 79 4.57 2.86 7.76
CA THR A 79 4.49 3.76 8.92
C THR A 79 4.47 2.95 10.22
N LEU A 80 5.14 3.44 11.26
CA LEU A 80 5.24 2.80 12.59
C LEU A 80 5.97 1.47 12.62
N LEU A 81 6.47 0.99 11.51
CA LEU A 81 7.24 -0.25 11.46
C LEU A 81 8.75 0.04 11.41
N THR A 82 9.52 -1.02 11.35
CA THR A 82 10.97 -1.03 11.18
C THR A 82 11.34 -2.01 10.08
N LEU A 83 12.62 -2.14 9.79
CA LEU A 83 13.12 -3.17 8.87
C LEU A 83 12.73 -4.59 9.32
N ASP A 84 12.44 -4.80 10.62
CA ASP A 84 12.06 -6.10 11.17
C ASP A 84 10.70 -6.59 10.65
N SER A 85 9.87 -5.70 10.08
CA SER A 85 8.61 -6.09 9.43
C SER A 85 8.81 -7.04 8.24
N TRP A 86 10.01 -7.11 7.69
CA TRP A 86 10.35 -7.98 6.57
C TRP A 86 10.88 -9.37 7.00
N LYS A 87 10.78 -9.72 8.29
CA LYS A 87 11.29 -10.96 8.87
C LYS A 87 10.79 -12.25 8.19
N ASP A 88 9.62 -12.20 7.55
CA ASP A 88 9.05 -13.32 6.82
C ASP A 88 9.40 -13.29 5.33
N PHE A 89 9.34 -12.12 4.68
CA PHE A 89 9.66 -11.99 3.25
C PHE A 89 11.16 -12.08 2.96
N ALA A 90 11.99 -11.39 3.74
CA ALA A 90 13.41 -11.29 3.46
C ALA A 90 14.13 -12.65 3.41
N PRO A 91 13.91 -13.62 4.33
CA PRO A 91 14.54 -14.93 4.24
C PRO A 91 14.22 -15.68 2.96
N VAL A 92 12.97 -15.60 2.48
CA VAL A 92 12.56 -16.26 1.25
C VAL A 92 13.22 -15.62 0.03
N LEU A 93 13.26 -14.29 -0.03
CA LEU A 93 13.91 -13.55 -1.12
C LEU A 93 15.43 -13.84 -1.15
N ILE A 94 16.09 -13.89 0.02
CA ILE A 94 17.49 -14.25 0.13
C ILE A 94 17.72 -15.71 -0.33
N LYS A 95 16.87 -16.64 0.07
CA LYS A 95 16.92 -18.05 -0.37
C LYS A 95 16.73 -18.20 -1.89
N GLN A 96 15.96 -17.29 -2.51
CA GLN A 96 15.81 -17.23 -3.97
C GLN A 96 17.02 -16.61 -4.67
N GLY A 97 18.02 -16.13 -3.94
CA GLY A 97 19.28 -15.60 -4.47
C GLY A 97 19.32 -14.08 -4.65
N TYR A 98 18.35 -13.34 -4.12
CA TYR A 98 18.40 -11.88 -4.11
C TYR A 98 19.39 -11.36 -3.06
N CYS A 99 20.12 -10.30 -3.38
CA CYS A 99 20.83 -9.47 -2.41
C CYS A 99 19.85 -8.48 -1.80
N VAL A 100 19.36 -8.75 -0.59
CA VAL A 100 18.26 -8.02 0.04
C VAL A 100 18.78 -7.03 1.07
N PHE A 101 18.27 -5.80 0.99
CA PHE A 101 18.62 -4.69 1.86
C PHE A 101 17.34 -4.03 2.40
N ALA A 102 17.40 -3.55 3.63
CA ALA A 102 16.31 -2.80 4.25
C ALA A 102 16.87 -1.80 5.26
N LEU A 103 16.14 -0.71 5.49
CA LEU A 103 16.47 0.28 6.51
C LEU A 103 15.24 0.57 7.37
N THR A 104 15.47 1.09 8.57
CA THR A 104 14.43 1.78 9.35
C THR A 104 14.60 3.27 9.09
N TYR A 105 13.70 3.86 8.32
CA TYR A 105 13.71 5.26 7.90
C TYR A 105 12.75 6.11 8.71
N GLY A 106 12.93 7.41 8.67
CA GLY A 106 11.94 8.39 9.11
C GLY A 106 11.64 8.33 10.60
N LYS A 107 12.65 8.11 11.45
CA LYS A 107 12.51 8.25 12.90
C LYS A 107 12.21 9.70 13.24
N TYR A 108 11.25 9.93 14.13
CA TYR A 108 10.83 11.25 14.54
C TYR A 108 11.02 11.40 16.06
N LYS A 109 11.69 12.47 16.47
CA LYS A 109 12.14 12.68 17.85
C LYS A 109 13.01 11.49 18.31
N GLN A 110 12.69 10.83 19.40
CA GLN A 110 13.46 9.70 19.93
C GLN A 110 12.69 8.37 19.79
N ASP A 111 11.85 8.27 18.78
CA ASP A 111 10.99 7.11 18.59
C ASP A 111 11.77 5.86 18.17
N THR A 112 11.32 4.73 18.67
CA THR A 112 11.80 3.40 18.26
C THR A 112 11.28 3.05 16.85
N PHE A 113 10.16 3.66 16.46
CA PHE A 113 9.44 3.40 15.22
C PHE A 113 9.93 4.29 14.09
N GLY A 114 9.84 3.77 12.87
CA GLY A 114 10.12 4.52 11.65
C GLY A 114 8.87 5.05 10.95
N GLY A 115 9.07 5.78 9.86
CA GLY A 115 7.98 6.29 9.03
C GLY A 115 7.17 7.41 9.67
N LEU A 116 7.71 8.16 10.63
CA LEU A 116 7.03 9.22 11.37
C LEU A 116 7.49 10.64 10.98
N ALA A 117 8.73 10.79 10.54
CA ALA A 117 9.26 12.08 10.05
C ALA A 117 8.58 12.52 8.74
N PRO A 118 8.73 13.77 8.31
CA PRO A 118 8.27 14.20 7.00
C PRO A 118 8.71 13.23 5.89
N ILE A 119 7.80 12.91 4.97
CA ILE A 119 8.07 11.88 3.95
C ILE A 119 9.18 12.32 3.00
N GLU A 120 9.30 13.63 2.71
CA GLU A 120 10.36 14.18 1.88
C GLU A 120 11.74 13.96 2.49
N ASP A 121 11.89 14.20 3.79
CA ASP A 121 13.15 14.00 4.52
C ASP A 121 13.48 12.51 4.61
N SER A 122 12.49 11.70 4.94
CA SER A 122 12.59 10.24 4.96
C SER A 122 12.96 9.67 3.59
N SER A 123 12.44 10.26 2.53
CA SER A 123 12.75 9.90 1.14
C SER A 123 14.20 10.23 0.77
N GLN A 124 14.75 11.33 1.29
CA GLN A 124 16.17 11.65 1.11
C GLN A 124 17.06 10.68 1.89
N GLU A 125 16.69 10.33 3.13
CA GLU A 125 17.36 9.30 3.92
C GLU A 125 17.40 7.97 3.17
N PHE A 126 16.25 7.55 2.61
CA PHE A 126 16.13 6.36 1.77
C PHE A 126 17.05 6.45 0.54
N GLY A 127 17.06 7.55 -0.17
CA GLY A 127 17.92 7.78 -1.34
C GLY A 127 19.41 7.63 -1.02
N ASN A 128 19.86 8.19 0.10
CA ASN A 128 21.24 8.06 0.57
C ASN A 128 21.59 6.58 0.89
N PHE A 129 20.64 5.84 1.47
CA PHE A 129 20.82 4.42 1.72
C PHE A 129 20.96 3.63 0.41
N VAL A 130 20.10 3.90 -0.58
CA VAL A 130 20.16 3.26 -1.91
C VAL A 130 21.50 3.54 -2.58
N ASP A 131 21.97 4.79 -2.55
CA ASP A 131 23.25 5.18 -3.14
C ASP A 131 24.42 4.43 -2.49
N ASN A 132 24.39 4.28 -1.17
CA ASN A 132 25.41 3.46 -0.47
C ASN A 132 25.36 1.98 -0.91
N VAL A 133 24.19 1.38 -1.05
CA VAL A 133 24.04 0.00 -1.53
C VAL A 133 24.58 -0.14 -2.96
N LEU A 134 24.24 0.78 -3.87
CA LEU A 134 24.71 0.78 -5.24
C LEU A 134 26.24 0.84 -5.32
N VAL A 135 26.85 1.76 -4.57
CA VAL A 135 28.32 1.89 -4.51
C VAL A 135 28.96 0.61 -3.97
N LYS A 136 28.47 0.06 -2.86
CA LYS A 136 29.05 -1.12 -2.22
C LYS A 136 28.97 -2.39 -3.06
N LEU A 137 27.89 -2.54 -3.86
CA LEU A 137 27.70 -3.71 -4.72
C LEU A 137 28.18 -3.47 -6.16
N ASN A 138 28.72 -2.30 -6.49
CA ASN A 138 29.06 -1.89 -7.84
C ASN A 138 27.89 -2.09 -8.82
N ALA A 139 26.69 -1.67 -8.40
CA ALA A 139 25.45 -1.74 -9.15
C ALA A 139 25.02 -0.35 -9.62
N THR A 140 24.27 -0.29 -10.72
CA THR A 140 23.74 0.98 -11.27
C THR A 140 22.25 1.18 -10.97
N GLN A 141 21.53 0.10 -10.69
CA GLN A 141 20.10 0.12 -10.43
C GLN A 141 19.73 -0.85 -9.30
N VAL A 142 18.63 -0.56 -8.62
CA VAL A 142 17.97 -1.44 -7.65
C VAL A 142 16.59 -1.86 -8.13
N ASP A 143 16.04 -2.90 -7.52
CA ASP A 143 14.61 -3.16 -7.48
C ASP A 143 14.09 -2.80 -6.07
N ILE A 144 12.85 -2.30 -5.96
CA ILE A 144 12.27 -1.82 -4.70
C ILE A 144 10.95 -2.55 -4.45
N VAL A 145 10.75 -2.98 -3.20
CA VAL A 145 9.44 -3.42 -2.69
C VAL A 145 9.08 -2.54 -1.51
N GLY A 146 8.02 -1.76 -1.63
CA GLY A 146 7.53 -0.85 -0.61
C GLY A 146 6.16 -1.26 -0.08
N HIS A 147 6.00 -1.28 1.24
CA HIS A 147 4.72 -1.52 1.89
C HIS A 147 4.12 -0.19 2.37
N SER A 148 2.85 0.05 2.05
CA SER A 148 2.12 1.22 2.58
C SER A 148 2.85 2.54 2.26
N GLN A 149 3.20 3.34 3.28
CA GLN A 149 4.02 4.55 3.14
C GLN A 149 5.34 4.28 2.41
N GLY A 150 5.97 3.10 2.62
CA GLY A 150 7.22 2.75 1.95
C GLY A 150 7.10 2.73 0.41
N GLY A 151 5.91 2.48 -0.11
CA GLY A 151 5.62 2.58 -1.54
C GLY A 151 5.66 4.02 -2.04
N ILE A 152 4.99 4.95 -1.36
CA ILE A 152 4.96 6.37 -1.77
C ILE A 152 6.25 7.12 -1.48
N LEU A 153 6.95 6.76 -0.42
CA LEU A 153 8.27 7.29 -0.10
C LEU A 153 9.26 6.99 -1.24
N ALA A 154 9.30 5.74 -1.69
CA ALA A 154 10.13 5.34 -2.83
C ALA A 154 9.71 6.07 -4.12
N ARG A 155 8.39 6.22 -4.40
CA ARG A 155 7.89 6.99 -5.54
C ARG A 155 8.31 8.46 -5.49
N TYR A 156 8.26 9.08 -4.30
CA TYR A 156 8.68 10.46 -4.14
C TYR A 156 10.17 10.64 -4.48
N TRP A 157 11.03 9.75 -3.97
CA TRP A 157 12.46 9.76 -4.29
C TRP A 157 12.69 9.53 -5.80
N ILE A 158 12.00 8.57 -6.40
CA ILE A 158 12.09 8.29 -7.83
C ILE A 158 11.76 9.55 -8.65
N LYS A 159 10.66 10.23 -8.34
CA LYS A 159 10.16 11.37 -9.14
C LYS A 159 10.89 12.68 -8.88
N TYR A 160 11.30 12.94 -7.64
CA TYR A 160 11.70 14.29 -7.22
C TYR A 160 13.12 14.39 -6.65
N GLN A 161 13.78 13.27 -6.40
CA GLN A 161 15.11 13.26 -5.74
C GLN A 161 16.12 12.41 -6.51
N ASN A 162 16.05 12.43 -7.85
CA ASN A 162 16.99 11.80 -8.77
C ASN A 162 17.05 10.26 -8.68
N GLY A 163 15.95 9.63 -8.29
CA GLY A 163 15.86 8.15 -8.17
C GLY A 163 15.54 7.42 -9.47
N ALA A 164 14.91 8.07 -10.46
CA ALA A 164 14.37 7.41 -11.66
C ALA A 164 15.41 6.55 -12.41
N GLY A 165 16.61 7.08 -12.67
CA GLY A 165 17.69 6.35 -13.34
C GLY A 165 18.28 5.19 -12.53
N LYS A 166 18.01 5.15 -11.22
CA LYS A 166 18.57 4.17 -10.27
C LYS A 166 17.61 3.03 -9.95
N VAL A 167 16.39 3.03 -10.49
CA VAL A 167 15.37 2.01 -10.20
C VAL A 167 14.93 1.34 -11.48
N LYS A 168 14.90 0.01 -11.49
CA LYS A 168 14.32 -0.76 -12.58
C LYS A 168 12.88 -1.14 -12.31
N ARG A 169 12.58 -1.64 -11.10
CA ARG A 169 11.25 -2.09 -10.70
C ARG A 169 10.86 -1.52 -9.35
N HIS A 170 9.62 -1.09 -9.25
CA HIS A 170 9.00 -0.64 -8.01
C HIS A 170 7.70 -1.42 -7.80
N VAL A 171 7.66 -2.21 -6.73
CA VAL A 171 6.50 -3.04 -6.37
C VAL A 171 5.90 -2.49 -5.08
N GLY A 172 4.67 -2.02 -5.13
CA GLY A 172 3.90 -1.54 -3.99
C GLY A 172 2.99 -2.64 -3.40
N ILE A 173 3.09 -2.86 -2.11
CA ILE A 173 2.18 -3.71 -1.33
C ILE A 173 1.28 -2.77 -0.53
N SER A 174 -0.01 -2.73 -0.83
CA SER A 174 -0.98 -1.76 -0.28
C SER A 174 -0.41 -0.33 -0.18
N PRO A 175 0.21 0.22 -1.25
CA PRO A 175 0.83 1.53 -1.20
C PRO A 175 -0.22 2.63 -1.14
N ILE A 176 0.06 3.73 -0.42
CA ILE A 176 -0.86 4.87 -0.26
C ILE A 176 -0.75 5.82 -1.48
N ASN A 177 -0.86 5.30 -2.70
CA ASN A 177 -0.52 6.03 -3.92
C ASN A 177 -1.34 7.31 -4.13
N HIS A 178 -2.62 7.30 -3.81
CA HIS A 178 -3.52 8.46 -3.90
C HIS A 178 -4.04 8.91 -2.53
N GLY A 179 -3.31 8.56 -1.46
CA GLY A 179 -3.70 8.92 -0.10
C GLY A 179 -4.72 7.98 0.52
N THR A 180 -5.11 8.33 1.74
CA THR A 180 -6.18 7.66 2.50
C THR A 180 -7.02 8.69 3.22
N THR A 181 -8.18 8.27 3.75
CA THR A 181 -9.07 9.20 4.45
C THR A 181 -8.47 9.69 5.77
N LEU A 182 -8.75 10.95 6.14
CA LEU A 182 -8.32 11.51 7.42
C LEU A 182 -8.85 10.69 8.61
N SER A 183 -10.04 10.11 8.49
CA SER A 183 -10.64 9.27 9.53
C SER A 183 -9.81 8.02 9.80
N SER A 184 -9.29 7.36 8.76
CA SER A 184 -8.39 6.21 8.89
C SER A 184 -7.09 6.60 9.60
N ILE A 185 -6.47 7.71 9.19
CA ILE A 185 -5.27 8.25 9.84
C ILE A 185 -5.49 8.54 11.33
N VAL A 186 -6.56 9.26 11.66
CA VAL A 186 -6.89 9.61 13.05
C VAL A 186 -7.19 8.36 13.88
N THR A 187 -7.90 7.40 13.31
CA THR A 187 -8.24 6.13 13.98
C THR A 187 -6.98 5.35 14.34
N ILE A 188 -6.06 5.20 13.42
CA ILE A 188 -4.77 4.52 13.65
C ILE A 188 -3.95 5.26 14.72
N ALA A 189 -3.81 6.58 14.58
CA ALA A 189 -3.05 7.38 15.54
C ALA A 189 -3.60 7.29 16.97
N LYS A 190 -4.94 7.31 17.14
CA LYS A 190 -5.59 7.13 18.44
C LYS A 190 -5.34 5.74 19.02
N ALA A 191 -5.55 4.70 18.23
CA ALA A 191 -5.40 3.32 18.69
C ALA A 191 -3.96 2.99 19.14
N LEU A 192 -2.97 3.57 18.48
CA LEU A 192 -1.57 3.42 18.82
C LEU A 192 -1.10 4.39 19.91
N LYS A 193 -2.03 5.18 20.50
CA LYS A 193 -1.74 6.18 21.53
C LYS A 193 -0.73 7.26 21.10
N LEU A 194 -0.65 7.51 19.80
CA LEU A 194 0.19 8.55 19.20
C LEU A 194 -0.53 9.89 19.12
N PHE A 195 -1.82 9.90 19.44
CA PHE A 195 -2.65 11.09 19.44
C PHE A 195 -2.66 11.73 20.83
N ASP A 196 -2.20 12.98 20.92
CA ASP A 196 -2.27 13.80 22.13
C ASP A 196 -3.52 14.72 22.05
N PRO A 197 -4.61 14.39 22.76
CA PRO A 197 -5.86 15.17 22.66
C PRO A 197 -5.77 16.58 23.25
N SER A 198 -4.69 16.91 23.95
CA SER A 198 -4.46 18.26 24.51
C SER A 198 -3.90 19.24 23.51
N LYS A 199 -3.51 18.77 22.30
CA LYS A 199 -2.91 19.57 21.23
C LYS A 199 -3.82 19.68 20.02
N PRO A 200 -3.65 20.71 19.18
CA PRO A 200 -4.26 20.73 17.85
C PRO A 200 -3.91 19.46 17.07
N LEU A 201 -4.81 19.01 16.20
CA LEU A 201 -4.65 17.74 15.48
C LEU A 201 -3.29 17.63 14.75
N LEU A 202 -2.86 18.70 14.08
CA LEU A 202 -1.59 18.74 13.34
C LEU A 202 -0.37 18.58 14.25
N ASP A 203 -0.42 19.10 15.47
CA ASP A 203 0.67 19.01 16.45
C ASP A 203 0.64 17.70 17.25
N ALA A 204 -0.52 17.06 17.28
CA ALA A 204 -0.77 15.84 18.06
C ALA A 204 -0.33 14.57 17.31
N ILE A 205 -0.16 14.66 16.00
CA ILE A 205 0.13 13.53 15.11
C ILE A 205 1.49 13.77 14.42
N ALA A 206 2.24 12.70 14.20
CA ALA A 206 3.51 12.78 13.48
C ALA A 206 3.30 13.32 12.03
N PRO A 207 4.25 14.10 11.50
CA PRO A 207 4.08 14.80 10.21
C PRO A 207 3.68 13.89 9.05
N SER A 208 4.26 12.70 8.95
CA SER A 208 3.98 11.76 7.86
C SER A 208 2.51 11.34 7.77
N PHE A 209 1.81 11.26 8.90
CA PHE A 209 0.40 10.88 8.91
C PHE A 209 -0.47 11.88 8.14
N MET A 210 -0.25 13.18 8.39
CA MET A 210 -1.00 14.23 7.71
C MET A 210 -0.65 14.30 6.22
N GLN A 211 0.57 13.95 5.86
CA GLN A 211 1.00 13.90 4.46
C GLN A 211 0.34 12.76 3.68
N MET A 212 -0.07 11.68 4.34
CA MET A 212 -0.76 10.55 3.71
C MET A 212 -2.26 10.77 3.49
N VAL A 213 -2.84 11.86 4.00
CA VAL A 213 -4.25 12.20 3.73
C VAL A 213 -4.43 12.52 2.24
N ASP A 214 -5.50 12.01 1.63
CA ASP A 214 -5.82 12.14 0.20
C ASP A 214 -5.84 13.59 -0.32
N THR A 215 -6.25 14.52 0.54
CA THR A 215 -6.32 15.96 0.24
C THR A 215 -5.02 16.72 0.52
N SER A 216 -3.99 16.06 1.03
CA SER A 216 -2.72 16.69 1.40
C SER A 216 -1.97 17.23 0.17
N ASP A 217 -1.16 18.26 0.40
CA ASP A 217 -0.31 18.82 -0.65
C ASP A 217 0.80 17.83 -1.06
N PHE A 218 1.23 16.95 -0.15
CA PHE A 218 2.17 15.87 -0.48
C PHE A 218 1.59 14.91 -1.52
N ILE A 219 0.37 14.40 -1.31
CA ILE A 219 -0.29 13.47 -2.25
C ILE A 219 -0.57 14.17 -3.59
N LYS A 220 -1.05 15.42 -3.57
CA LYS A 220 -1.23 16.21 -4.80
C LYS A 220 0.08 16.35 -5.57
N LYS A 221 1.17 16.73 -4.89
CA LYS A 221 2.50 16.84 -5.49
C LYS A 221 3.00 15.51 -6.02
N LEU A 222 2.86 14.41 -5.25
CA LEU A 222 3.31 13.08 -5.65
C LEU A 222 2.70 12.65 -6.98
N ASN A 223 1.42 12.95 -7.19
CA ASN A 223 0.67 12.54 -8.39
C ASN A 223 0.68 13.60 -9.51
N ALA A 224 1.22 14.78 -9.26
CA ALA A 224 1.37 15.81 -10.28
C ALA A 224 2.23 15.31 -11.45
N GLY A 225 1.74 15.53 -12.69
CA GLY A 225 2.41 15.08 -13.90
C GLY A 225 2.32 13.57 -14.18
N GLY A 226 1.45 12.86 -13.47
CA GLY A 226 1.20 11.42 -13.64
C GLY A 226 1.82 10.54 -12.54
N ASP A 227 1.40 9.31 -12.50
CA ASP A 227 1.66 8.39 -11.38
C ASP A 227 3.02 7.69 -11.44
N THR A 228 3.65 7.67 -12.60
CA THR A 228 4.86 6.88 -12.87
C THR A 228 6.06 7.77 -13.19
N ALA A 229 7.23 7.18 -13.18
CA ALA A 229 8.45 7.79 -13.70
C ALA A 229 8.94 6.99 -14.91
N GLU A 230 9.48 7.69 -15.91
CA GLU A 230 10.01 7.08 -17.12
C GLU A 230 11.12 6.07 -16.80
N GLY A 231 11.11 4.92 -17.49
CA GLY A 231 12.11 3.85 -17.32
C GLY A 231 11.89 2.94 -16.13
N VAL A 232 10.98 3.28 -15.20
CA VAL A 232 10.64 2.47 -14.03
C VAL A 232 9.39 1.63 -14.29
N ILE A 233 9.46 0.33 -14.01
CA ILE A 233 8.33 -0.60 -14.09
C ILE A 233 7.62 -0.60 -12.74
N HIS A 234 6.37 -0.14 -12.72
CA HIS A 234 5.56 -0.10 -11.51
C HIS A 234 4.55 -1.24 -11.44
N SER A 235 4.35 -1.79 -10.25
CA SER A 235 3.33 -2.82 -9.96
C SER A 235 2.78 -2.63 -8.56
N ASN A 236 1.49 -2.85 -8.37
CA ASN A 236 0.84 -2.72 -7.07
C ASN A 236 -0.06 -3.92 -6.80
N ILE A 237 -0.10 -4.35 -5.54
CA ILE A 237 -1.09 -5.29 -5.03
C ILE A 237 -1.79 -4.67 -3.82
N ALA A 238 -3.12 -4.69 -3.83
CA ALA A 238 -3.99 -4.21 -2.77
C ALA A 238 -4.90 -5.32 -2.27
N THR A 239 -5.50 -5.15 -1.11
CA THR A 239 -6.53 -6.05 -0.58
C THR A 239 -7.85 -5.30 -0.40
N ARG A 240 -8.97 -5.99 -0.63
CA ARG A 240 -10.32 -5.46 -0.38
C ARG A 240 -10.57 -5.20 1.11
N PHE A 241 -9.81 -5.85 1.97
CA PHE A 241 -9.93 -5.74 3.42
C PHE A 241 -8.94 -4.75 4.02
N ASP A 242 -8.43 -3.82 3.20
CA ASP A 242 -7.55 -2.76 3.67
C ASP A 242 -8.35 -1.75 4.51
N GLU A 243 -8.03 -1.65 5.79
CA GLU A 243 -8.66 -0.75 6.76
C GLU A 243 -7.83 0.52 7.00
N VAL A 244 -6.61 0.55 6.47
CA VAL A 244 -5.68 1.68 6.57
C VAL A 244 -5.75 2.55 5.33
N VAL A 245 -5.66 1.94 4.14
CA VAL A 245 -5.77 2.65 2.87
C VAL A 245 -7.21 2.53 2.37
N THR A 246 -8.00 3.55 2.59
CA THR A 246 -9.42 3.57 2.28
C THR A 246 -9.79 4.76 1.41
N PRO A 247 -10.50 4.51 0.29
CA PRO A 247 -10.82 3.20 -0.27
C PRO A 247 -9.57 2.49 -0.84
N PHE A 248 -9.56 1.15 -0.89
CA PHE A 248 -8.36 0.39 -1.30
C PHE A 248 -7.92 0.68 -2.74
N GLU A 249 -8.81 1.15 -3.58
CA GLU A 249 -8.53 1.55 -4.97
C GLU A 249 -7.47 2.66 -5.06
N THR A 250 -7.30 3.46 -4.00
CA THR A 250 -6.26 4.50 -3.93
C THR A 250 -4.84 3.93 -3.89
N CYS A 251 -4.69 2.62 -3.67
CA CYS A 251 -3.44 1.90 -3.84
C CYS A 251 -2.97 1.81 -5.29
N PHE A 252 -3.87 1.95 -6.26
CA PHE A 252 -3.57 1.72 -7.67
C PHE A 252 -3.08 2.99 -8.35
N GLN A 253 -2.15 2.84 -9.29
CA GLN A 253 -1.65 3.93 -10.11
C GLN A 253 -2.38 3.94 -11.46
N ASP A 254 -2.80 5.11 -11.90
CA ASP A 254 -3.49 5.28 -13.18
C ASP A 254 -2.48 5.51 -14.32
N HIS A 255 -1.98 4.41 -14.88
CA HIS A 255 -1.11 4.43 -16.05
C HIS A 255 -1.14 3.08 -16.78
N PRO A 256 -1.25 3.04 -18.12
CA PRO A 256 -1.41 1.80 -18.90
C PRO A 256 -0.28 0.78 -18.70
N GLY A 257 0.92 1.22 -18.34
CA GLY A 257 2.09 0.35 -18.11
C GLY A 257 2.21 -0.21 -16.70
N VAL A 258 1.27 0.10 -15.80
CA VAL A 258 1.29 -0.37 -14.41
C VAL A 258 0.51 -1.66 -14.25
N THR A 259 1.08 -2.62 -13.52
CA THR A 259 0.36 -3.82 -13.11
C THR A 259 -0.33 -3.58 -11.77
N ASN A 260 -1.65 -3.35 -11.78
CA ASN A 260 -2.46 -3.22 -10.56
C ASN A 260 -3.25 -4.50 -10.32
N VAL A 261 -3.13 -5.09 -9.14
CA VAL A 261 -3.78 -6.36 -8.78
C VAL A 261 -4.49 -6.26 -7.45
N LEU A 262 -5.71 -6.77 -7.41
CA LEU A 262 -6.43 -7.04 -6.17
C LEU A 262 -6.07 -8.44 -5.69
N LEU A 263 -5.65 -8.60 -4.43
CA LEU A 263 -5.26 -9.89 -3.84
C LEU A 263 -6.33 -10.97 -4.03
N GLN A 264 -7.62 -10.59 -3.93
CA GLN A 264 -8.75 -11.50 -4.08
C GLN A 264 -8.90 -12.05 -5.51
N ASN A 265 -8.22 -11.47 -6.52
CA ASN A 265 -8.15 -12.04 -7.86
C ASN A 265 -7.26 -13.30 -7.91
N TYR A 266 -6.31 -13.43 -6.99
CA TYR A 266 -5.47 -14.62 -6.85
C TYR A 266 -6.00 -15.58 -5.78
N CYS A 267 -6.59 -15.05 -4.73
CA CYS A 267 -7.13 -15.81 -3.62
C CYS A 267 -8.41 -15.17 -3.09
N LEU A 268 -9.56 -15.59 -3.61
CA LEU A 268 -10.87 -15.04 -3.26
C LEU A 268 -11.15 -15.09 -1.73
N LEU A 269 -10.65 -16.12 -1.06
CA LEU A 269 -10.86 -16.35 0.37
C LEU A 269 -9.80 -15.68 1.26
N SER A 270 -8.84 -14.94 0.68
CA SER A 270 -7.86 -14.24 1.49
C SER A 270 -8.51 -13.12 2.28
N LEU A 271 -8.34 -13.15 3.59
CA LEU A 271 -8.77 -12.13 4.55
C LEU A 271 -7.59 -11.27 5.02
N ASN A 272 -6.45 -11.32 4.31
CA ASN A 272 -5.33 -10.44 4.66
C ASN A 272 -5.78 -8.98 4.61
N GLU A 273 -5.58 -8.29 5.71
CA GLU A 273 -5.76 -6.86 5.86
C GLU A 273 -4.42 -6.12 5.64
N HIS A 274 -4.39 -4.81 5.78
CA HIS A 274 -3.25 -3.98 5.43
C HIS A 274 -1.89 -4.50 5.93
N LEU A 275 -1.78 -4.81 7.22
CA LEU A 275 -0.51 -5.19 7.84
C LEU A 275 -0.11 -6.63 7.54
N THR A 276 -1.06 -7.53 7.39
CA THR A 276 -0.79 -8.94 7.12
C THR A 276 -0.47 -9.22 5.65
N MET A 277 -0.57 -8.22 4.77
CA MET A 277 -0.14 -8.37 3.37
C MET A 277 1.32 -8.82 3.25
N VAL A 278 2.22 -8.34 4.12
CA VAL A 278 3.64 -8.73 4.11
C VAL A 278 3.94 -10.07 4.82
N ASN A 279 2.90 -10.81 5.22
CA ASN A 279 2.98 -12.18 5.72
C ASN A 279 2.30 -13.17 4.78
N SER A 280 1.78 -12.71 3.64
CA SER A 280 1.00 -13.53 2.72
C SER A 280 1.90 -14.18 1.66
N ASN A 281 1.85 -15.51 1.56
CA ASN A 281 2.51 -16.26 0.49
C ASN A 281 2.03 -15.85 -0.91
N VAL A 282 0.75 -15.50 -1.05
CA VAL A 282 0.18 -15.04 -2.33
C VAL A 282 0.79 -13.71 -2.74
N VAL A 283 0.91 -12.79 -1.79
CA VAL A 283 1.54 -11.47 -2.02
C VAL A 283 3.03 -11.64 -2.34
N LEU A 284 3.74 -12.51 -1.60
CA LEU A 284 5.14 -12.78 -1.89
C LEU A 284 5.33 -13.41 -3.27
N GLN A 285 4.43 -14.31 -3.70
CA GLN A 285 4.49 -14.87 -5.06
C GLN A 285 4.23 -13.78 -6.12
N PHE A 286 3.29 -12.85 -5.87
CA PHE A 286 3.12 -11.68 -6.73
C PHE A 286 4.41 -10.86 -6.81
N VAL A 287 5.03 -10.55 -5.69
CA VAL A 287 6.30 -9.80 -5.65
C VAL A 287 7.38 -10.50 -6.48
N LEU A 288 7.59 -11.79 -6.28
CA LEU A 288 8.56 -12.58 -7.05
C LEU A 288 8.27 -12.53 -8.56
N ASN A 289 7.00 -12.63 -8.96
CA ASN A 289 6.59 -12.55 -10.35
C ASN A 289 6.88 -11.17 -10.97
N GLN A 290 6.74 -10.09 -10.18
CA GLN A 290 7.06 -8.74 -10.64
C GLN A 290 8.57 -8.48 -10.69
N LEU A 291 9.34 -9.09 -9.80
CA LEU A 291 10.80 -8.97 -9.78
C LEU A 291 11.47 -9.76 -10.93
N ASP A 292 10.95 -10.96 -11.24
CA ASP A 292 11.43 -11.79 -12.34
C ASP A 292 10.24 -12.38 -13.14
N PRO A 293 9.67 -11.64 -14.10
CA PRO A 293 8.55 -12.13 -14.91
C PRO A 293 8.88 -13.37 -15.74
N SER A 294 10.15 -13.63 -16.04
CA SER A 294 10.57 -14.81 -16.82
C SER A 294 10.37 -16.12 -16.04
N LYS A 295 10.30 -16.03 -14.71
CA LYS A 295 10.08 -17.15 -13.80
C LYS A 295 8.73 -17.07 -13.08
N ALA A 296 7.82 -16.25 -13.60
CA ALA A 296 6.52 -16.05 -12.98
C ALA A 296 5.76 -17.38 -12.81
N LYS A 297 5.13 -17.54 -11.63
CA LYS A 297 4.27 -18.67 -11.27
C LYS A 297 2.89 -18.17 -10.90
N THR A 298 1.88 -19.01 -11.08
CA THR A 298 0.53 -18.66 -10.66
C THR A 298 0.49 -18.45 -9.14
N ALA A 299 0.14 -17.23 -8.73
CA ALA A 299 -0.14 -16.93 -7.34
C ALA A 299 -1.55 -17.46 -6.99
N THR A 300 -1.68 -18.26 -5.94
CA THR A 300 -2.96 -18.84 -5.49
C THR A 300 -3.02 -18.90 -3.97
N CYS A 301 -4.21 -19.16 -3.41
CA CYS A 301 -4.37 -19.37 -1.97
C CYS A 301 -3.45 -20.49 -1.41
N PHE A 302 -2.98 -21.38 -2.25
CA PHE A 302 -2.13 -22.53 -1.89
C PHE A 302 -0.65 -22.30 -2.14
N SER A 303 -0.23 -21.08 -2.53
CA SER A 303 1.19 -20.75 -2.63
C SER A 303 1.87 -20.94 -1.27
N GLN A 304 2.93 -21.76 -1.24
CA GLN A 304 3.71 -22.04 -0.03
C GLN A 304 5.15 -21.61 -0.27
N LEU A 305 5.57 -20.54 0.40
CA LEU A 305 6.89 -19.93 0.23
C LEU A 305 7.63 -19.79 1.57
N PHE A 306 6.89 -19.74 2.68
CA PHE A 306 7.40 -19.72 4.06
C PHE A 306 7.62 -21.15 4.60
#